data_996beb712fde65b4f90140a3e5d712dd
#
_entry.id   996beb712fde65b4f90140a3e5d712dd
#
_cell.length_a   1.000
_cell.length_b   1.000
_cell.length_c   1.000
_cell.angle_alpha   90.00
_cell.angle_beta   90.00
_cell.angle_gamma   90.00
#
_symmetry.space_group_name_H-M   'P 1'
#
loop_
_entity.id
_entity.type
_entity.pdbx_description
1 polymer ?
#
loop_
_entity_poly.entity_id
_entity_poly.type
_entity_poly.pdbx_seq_one_letter_code
_entity_poly.pdbx_strand_id
1 'polypeptide(L)'
;GLITDISERTGPVELQLENTTYTKASIFMNVFNCHVNRTPTTGTVEEISYKPGKFLNASLDKASDENERNYYKIKCLKSGEEIIMVQIAGLIVRRIVCEVEQGQSLKQGDRVGMIRFGSRVDIFFKNKKVLAKIGQNVVAGESLIASE
;
A
#
# COMPACT_ATOMS: atom_id res chain seq x y z
N GLY A 1 0.56 11.30 -5.34
CA GLY A 1 1.79 10.56 -5.09
C GLY A 1 2.58 10.29 -6.36
N LEU A 2 3.81 9.94 -6.18
CA LEU A 2 4.74 9.61 -7.26
C LEU A 2 5.05 8.12 -7.25
N ILE A 3 4.88 7.44 -8.39
CA ILE A 3 5.28 6.05 -8.55
C ILE A 3 6.82 6.00 -8.57
N THR A 4 7.42 5.35 -7.59
CA THR A 4 8.87 5.26 -7.46
C THR A 4 9.44 3.88 -7.80
N ASP A 5 8.61 2.84 -7.74
CA ASP A 5 9.04 1.48 -8.07
C ASP A 5 7.86 0.65 -8.57
N ILE A 6 8.11 -0.19 -9.56
CA ILE A 6 7.21 -1.26 -10.00
C ILE A 6 8.11 -2.45 -10.29
N SER A 7 8.01 -3.49 -9.44
CA SER A 7 8.90 -4.65 -9.53
C SER A 7 8.21 -5.91 -9.01
N GLU A 8 8.78 -7.05 -9.34
CA GLU A 8 8.35 -8.31 -8.75
C GLU A 8 9.02 -8.50 -7.39
N ARG A 9 8.24 -8.88 -6.38
CA ARG A 9 8.70 -9.11 -5.02
C ARG A 9 7.92 -10.26 -4.39
N THR A 10 8.53 -10.94 -3.44
CA THR A 10 7.79 -11.86 -2.56
C THR A 10 6.88 -11.04 -1.64
N GLY A 11 5.79 -11.66 -1.20
CA GLY A 11 4.86 -11.01 -0.28
C GLY A 11 5.48 -10.78 1.10
N PRO A 12 4.84 -9.90 1.91
CA PRO A 12 5.33 -9.61 3.26
C PRO A 12 5.38 -10.84 4.16
N VAL A 13 6.51 -11.04 4.82
CA VAL A 13 6.68 -12.13 5.80
C VAL A 13 5.74 -11.94 6.99
N GLU A 14 5.41 -10.69 7.33
CA GLU A 14 4.49 -10.34 8.42
C GLU A 14 3.07 -10.86 8.19
N LEU A 15 2.72 -11.16 6.94
CA LEU A 15 1.45 -11.75 6.56
C LEU A 15 1.60 -13.23 6.12
N GLN A 16 2.81 -13.80 6.32
CA GLN A 16 3.13 -15.18 5.94
C GLN A 16 2.98 -15.43 4.43
N LEU A 17 3.35 -14.44 3.62
CA LEU A 17 3.24 -14.47 2.16
C LEU A 17 4.60 -14.52 1.46
N GLU A 18 5.67 -14.85 2.18
CA GLU A 18 7.05 -14.87 1.66
C GLU A 18 7.28 -15.89 0.54
N ASN A 19 6.40 -16.87 0.40
CA ASN A 19 6.47 -17.88 -0.66
C ASN A 19 5.63 -17.52 -1.90
N THR A 20 4.98 -16.38 -1.89
CA THR A 20 4.13 -15.92 -3.00
C THR A 20 4.78 -14.72 -3.68
N THR A 21 4.83 -14.73 -5.01
CA THR A 21 5.37 -13.61 -5.80
C THR A 21 4.26 -12.67 -6.23
N TYR A 22 4.49 -11.38 -6.02
CA TYR A 22 3.58 -10.30 -6.38
C TYR A 22 4.27 -9.28 -7.26
N THR A 23 3.49 -8.49 -7.96
CA THR A 23 3.94 -7.20 -8.49
C THR A 23 3.76 -6.16 -7.39
N LYS A 24 4.82 -5.42 -7.07
CA LYS A 24 4.78 -4.35 -6.08
C LYS A 24 4.85 -3.00 -6.78
N ALA A 25 3.92 -2.11 -6.49
CA ALA A 25 3.97 -0.71 -6.88
C ALA A 25 4.18 0.15 -5.64
N SER A 26 5.19 1.00 -5.65
CA SER A 26 5.51 1.91 -4.55
C SER A 26 5.12 3.33 -4.92
N ILE A 27 4.39 4.00 -4.04
CA ILE A 27 3.89 5.36 -4.23
C ILE A 27 4.42 6.24 -3.11
N PHE A 28 5.33 7.15 -3.44
CA PHE A 28 5.89 8.12 -2.50
C PHE A 28 5.01 9.36 -2.44
N MET A 29 4.74 9.85 -1.23
CA MET A 29 3.91 11.03 -0.98
C MET A 29 4.73 12.16 -0.38
N ASN A 30 4.83 13.27 -1.10
CA ASN A 30 5.53 14.46 -0.63
C ASN A 30 4.54 15.44 0.05
N VAL A 31 5.04 16.64 0.39
CA VAL A 31 4.28 17.67 1.11
C VAL A 31 2.98 18.08 0.39
N PHE A 32 2.96 18.03 -0.93
CA PHE A 32 1.83 18.48 -1.74
C PHE A 32 0.84 17.37 -2.09
N ASN A 33 1.10 16.13 -1.69
CA ASN A 33 0.26 14.99 -2.03
C ASN A 33 -0.88 14.79 -1.04
N CYS A 34 -1.92 14.12 -1.50
CA CYS A 34 -3.03 13.68 -0.66
C CYS A 34 -2.55 12.66 0.38
N HIS A 35 -2.89 12.89 1.63
CA HIS A 35 -2.47 12.06 2.75
C HIS A 35 -3.44 10.92 3.07
N VAL A 36 -4.63 10.95 2.48
CA VAL A 36 -5.64 9.90 2.66
C VAL A 36 -5.28 8.68 1.81
N ASN A 37 -5.26 7.52 2.44
CA ASN A 37 -5.07 6.26 1.75
C ASN A 37 -6.42 5.59 1.51
N ARG A 38 -6.63 5.10 0.29
CA ARG A 38 -7.88 4.49 -0.13
C ARG A 38 -7.65 3.08 -0.61
N THR A 39 -8.64 2.22 -0.36
CA THR A 39 -8.54 0.83 -0.82
C THR A 39 -8.45 0.76 -2.35
N PRO A 40 -7.51 -0.03 -2.88
CA PRO A 40 -7.37 -0.20 -4.33
C PRO A 40 -8.42 -1.08 -4.96
N THR A 41 -9.19 -1.81 -4.15
CA THR A 41 -10.19 -2.77 -4.65
C THR A 41 -11.40 -2.83 -3.75
N THR A 42 -12.54 -3.26 -4.31
CA THR A 42 -13.71 -3.64 -3.53
C THR A 42 -13.48 -5.02 -2.95
N GLY A 43 -13.67 -5.16 -1.65
CA GLY A 43 -13.41 -6.43 -0.99
C GLY A 43 -13.53 -6.36 0.53
N THR A 44 -13.01 -7.37 1.19
CA THR A 44 -13.06 -7.51 2.64
C THR A 44 -11.65 -7.43 3.22
N VAL A 45 -11.50 -6.67 4.29
CA VAL A 45 -10.24 -6.60 5.05
C VAL A 45 -10.07 -7.92 5.80
N GLU A 46 -9.19 -8.79 5.32
CA GLU A 46 -8.95 -10.09 5.94
C GLU A 46 -8.02 -10.02 7.13
N GLU A 47 -7.00 -9.16 7.04
CA GLU A 47 -5.99 -9.05 8.08
C GLU A 47 -5.41 -7.64 8.11
N ILE A 48 -5.12 -7.15 9.31
CA ILE A 48 -4.37 -5.91 9.55
C ILE A 48 -3.22 -6.27 10.46
N SER A 49 -2.00 -5.91 10.07
CA SER A 49 -0.80 -6.16 10.87
C SER A 49 0.02 -4.89 10.99
N TYR A 50 0.16 -4.39 12.21
CA TYR A 50 0.99 -3.23 12.53
C TYR A 50 2.36 -3.69 12.99
N LYS A 51 3.40 -3.05 12.47
CA LYS A 51 4.77 -3.34 12.90
C LYS A 51 5.49 -2.04 13.27
N PRO A 52 5.94 -1.90 14.53
CA PRO A 52 6.78 -0.78 14.91
C PRO A 52 8.13 -0.85 14.22
N GLY A 53 8.80 0.28 14.07
CA GLY A 53 10.10 0.34 13.41
C GLY A 53 10.69 1.73 13.42
N LYS A 54 11.65 1.94 12.53
CA LYS A 54 12.37 3.19 12.37
C LYS A 54 11.57 4.20 11.54
N PHE A 55 12.14 5.39 11.39
CA PHE A 55 11.57 6.47 10.58
C PHE A 55 12.61 6.97 9.58
N LEU A 56 13.10 6.06 8.73
CA LEU A 56 14.04 6.37 7.67
C LEU A 56 13.33 7.09 6.52
N ASN A 57 14.08 7.72 5.62
CA ASN A 57 13.52 8.30 4.42
C ASN A 57 12.74 7.23 3.65
N ALA A 58 11.44 7.43 3.48
CA ALA A 58 10.55 6.44 2.87
C ALA A 58 10.80 6.21 1.37
N SER A 59 11.59 7.05 0.71
CA SER A 59 12.01 6.83 -0.67
C SER A 59 13.07 5.73 -0.80
N LEU A 60 13.72 5.34 0.30
CA LEU A 60 14.73 4.28 0.31
C LEU A 60 14.06 2.89 0.31
N ASP A 61 14.64 1.94 -0.43
CA ASP A 61 14.12 0.56 -0.47
C ASP A 61 14.06 -0.09 0.92
N LYS A 62 15.08 0.12 1.75
CA LYS A 62 15.15 -0.45 3.10
C LYS A 62 14.05 0.05 4.04
N ALA A 63 13.38 1.16 3.70
CA ALA A 63 12.26 1.64 4.50
C ALA A 63 11.11 0.63 4.54
N SER A 64 10.95 -0.18 3.50
CA SER A 64 9.95 -1.25 3.49
C SER A 64 10.16 -2.28 4.59
N ASP A 65 11.41 -2.52 4.97
CA ASP A 65 11.76 -3.57 5.93
C ASP A 65 12.01 -3.03 7.34
N GLU A 66 12.40 -1.76 7.47
CA GLU A 66 12.86 -1.20 8.74
C GLU A 66 11.92 -0.16 9.35
N ASN A 67 11.14 0.57 8.54
CA ASN A 67 10.27 1.62 9.04
C ASN A 67 8.99 1.08 9.67
N GLU A 68 8.43 1.87 10.59
CA GLU A 68 7.10 1.64 11.14
C GLU A 68 6.10 1.52 9.98
N ARG A 69 5.28 0.50 10.02
CA ARG A 69 4.37 0.21 8.91
C ARG A 69 3.12 -0.54 9.35
N ASN A 70 2.07 -0.43 8.53
CA ASN A 70 0.81 -1.11 8.76
C ASN A 70 0.40 -1.84 7.47
N TYR A 71 0.13 -3.13 7.59
CA TYR A 71 -0.26 -4.00 6.48
C TYR A 71 -1.76 -4.21 6.46
N TYR A 72 -2.34 -4.14 5.26
CA TYR A 72 -3.74 -4.51 5.03
C TYR A 72 -3.76 -5.62 3.98
N LYS A 73 -4.32 -6.77 4.33
CA LYS A 73 -4.61 -7.84 3.38
C LYS A 73 -6.09 -7.76 3.03
N ILE A 74 -6.40 -7.45 1.78
CA ILE A 74 -7.76 -7.24 1.30
C ILE A 74 -8.09 -8.30 0.27
N LYS A 75 -9.15 -9.07 0.51
CA LYS A 75 -9.64 -10.07 -0.44
C LYS A 75 -10.59 -9.40 -1.42
N CYS A 76 -10.21 -9.39 -2.70
CA CYS A 76 -11.02 -8.80 -3.76
C CYS A 76 -12.33 -9.57 -3.92
N LEU A 77 -13.45 -8.85 -3.89
CA LEU A 77 -14.78 -9.45 -4.01
C LEU A 77 -14.97 -10.15 -5.36
N LYS A 78 -14.48 -9.56 -6.44
CA LYS A 78 -14.71 -10.04 -7.80
C LYS A 78 -13.85 -11.26 -8.15
N SER A 79 -12.56 -11.20 -7.85
CA SER A 79 -11.59 -12.25 -8.25
C SER A 79 -11.29 -13.25 -7.16
N GLY A 80 -11.56 -12.91 -5.89
CA GLY A 80 -11.13 -13.71 -4.75
C GLY A 80 -9.64 -13.60 -4.46
N GLU A 81 -8.89 -12.82 -5.22
CA GLU A 81 -7.45 -12.63 -5.01
C GLU A 81 -7.18 -11.66 -3.87
N GLU A 82 -6.03 -11.85 -3.24
CA GLU A 82 -5.56 -10.99 -2.16
C GLU A 82 -4.72 -9.84 -2.72
N ILE A 83 -5.05 -8.63 -2.30
CA ILE A 83 -4.26 -7.42 -2.58
C ILE A 83 -3.74 -6.93 -1.24
N ILE A 84 -2.44 -6.63 -1.18
CA ILE A 84 -1.80 -6.15 0.02
C ILE A 84 -1.51 -4.66 -0.15
N MET A 85 -1.91 -3.85 0.83
CA MET A 85 -1.54 -2.45 0.91
C MET A 85 -0.74 -2.22 2.17
N VAL A 86 0.38 -1.52 2.05
CA VAL A 86 1.27 -1.23 3.17
C VAL A 86 1.44 0.27 3.29
N GLN A 87 1.08 0.81 4.45
CA GLN A 87 1.41 2.18 4.83
C GLN A 87 2.77 2.17 5.49
N ILE A 88 3.71 2.96 4.99
CA ILE A 88 5.10 3.02 5.47
C ILE A 88 5.40 4.45 5.91
N ALA A 89 5.73 4.62 7.19
CA ALA A 89 6.11 5.91 7.75
C ALA A 89 7.44 6.42 7.18
N GLY A 90 7.65 7.71 7.21
CA GLY A 90 8.87 8.35 6.74
C GLY A 90 9.60 9.13 7.85
N LEU A 91 10.57 9.94 7.44
CA LEU A 91 11.41 10.72 8.35
C LEU A 91 10.64 11.71 9.21
N ILE A 92 9.69 12.41 8.62
CA ILE A 92 9.02 13.54 9.25
C ILE A 92 7.77 13.08 10.00
N VAL A 93 7.08 12.12 9.44
CA VAL A 93 5.80 11.69 9.98
C VAL A 93 5.89 10.34 10.62
N ARG A 94 5.55 10.38 11.89
CA ARG A 94 5.71 9.29 12.83
C ARG A 94 4.37 8.69 13.24
N ARG A 95 3.32 8.90 12.44
CA ARG A 95 1.99 8.40 12.78
C ARG A 95 1.28 7.84 11.55
N ILE A 96 0.93 6.58 11.65
CA ILE A 96 0.07 5.89 10.72
C ILE A 96 -1.31 5.81 11.36
N VAL A 97 -2.34 6.28 10.66
CA VAL A 97 -3.72 6.18 11.11
C VAL A 97 -4.41 5.07 10.33
N CYS A 98 -4.94 4.09 11.04
CA CYS A 98 -5.77 3.02 10.49
C CYS A 98 -7.23 3.32 10.84
N GLU A 99 -8.09 3.41 9.82
CA GLU A 99 -9.50 3.77 9.99
C GLU A 99 -10.44 2.59 9.75
N VAL A 100 -9.91 1.40 9.49
CA VAL A 100 -10.69 0.19 9.19
C VAL A 100 -10.36 -0.92 10.17
N GLU A 101 -11.27 -1.90 10.25
CA GLU A 101 -11.13 -3.07 11.11
C GLU A 101 -11.11 -4.35 10.26
N GLN A 102 -10.50 -5.38 10.82
CA GLN A 102 -10.50 -6.71 10.23
C GLN A 102 -11.95 -7.20 10.08
N GLY A 103 -12.28 -7.76 8.93
CA GLY A 103 -13.63 -8.21 8.60
C GLY A 103 -14.50 -7.16 7.92
N GLN A 104 -14.08 -5.91 7.86
CA GLN A 104 -14.85 -4.82 7.26
C GLN A 104 -14.91 -4.96 5.74
N SER A 105 -16.10 -4.74 5.18
CA SER A 105 -16.31 -4.68 3.71
C SER A 105 -16.07 -3.27 3.21
N LEU A 106 -15.35 -3.16 2.11
CA LEU A 106 -14.95 -1.88 1.51
C LEU A 106 -15.34 -1.83 0.04
N LYS A 107 -15.72 -0.65 -0.43
CA LYS A 107 -15.84 -0.36 -1.86
C LYS A 107 -14.55 0.29 -2.35
N GLN A 108 -14.15 -0.02 -3.57
CA GLN A 108 -12.98 0.61 -4.20
C GLN A 108 -13.02 2.13 -4.02
N GLY A 109 -11.92 2.69 -3.54
CA GLY A 109 -11.81 4.11 -3.26
C GLY A 109 -12.22 4.53 -1.84
N ASP A 110 -12.76 3.64 -1.02
CA ASP A 110 -13.06 3.95 0.38
C ASP A 110 -11.78 4.25 1.16
N ARG A 111 -11.89 5.14 2.14
CA ARG A 111 -10.77 5.45 3.04
C ARG A 111 -10.43 4.25 3.90
N VAL A 112 -9.14 3.96 4.01
CA VAL A 112 -8.64 2.92 4.91
C VAL A 112 -7.74 3.50 5.99
N GLY A 113 -7.17 4.66 5.76
CA GLY A 113 -6.31 5.30 6.72
C GLY A 113 -5.68 6.57 6.20
N MET A 114 -4.69 7.06 6.93
CA MET A 114 -3.96 8.27 6.59
C MET A 114 -2.51 8.15 7.03
N ILE A 115 -1.62 8.60 6.16
CA ILE A 115 -0.22 8.89 6.50
C ILE A 115 0.09 10.26 5.96
N ARG A 116 0.89 11.03 6.68
CA ARG A 116 1.23 12.38 6.23
C ARG A 116 2.40 12.36 5.23
N PHE A 117 2.82 13.50 4.77
CA PHE A 117 3.86 13.69 3.75
C PHE A 117 5.21 13.06 4.13
N GLY A 118 6.00 12.72 3.12
CA GLY A 118 7.28 12.04 3.31
C GLY A 118 7.16 10.56 3.62
N SER A 119 5.99 9.98 3.41
CA SER A 119 5.69 8.56 3.61
C SER A 119 5.52 7.85 2.27
N ARG A 120 5.28 6.54 2.32
CA ARG A 120 5.12 5.71 1.13
C ARG A 120 3.98 4.71 1.33
N VAL A 121 3.28 4.38 0.25
CA VAL A 121 2.34 3.26 0.20
C VAL A 121 2.85 2.27 -0.83
N ASP A 122 2.95 1.00 -0.43
CA ASP A 122 3.23 -0.10 -1.33
C ASP A 122 1.94 -0.89 -1.56
N ILE A 123 1.71 -1.29 -2.81
CA ILE A 123 0.58 -2.14 -3.18
C ILE A 123 1.14 -3.40 -3.84
N PHE A 124 0.75 -4.56 -3.32
CA PHE A 124 1.12 -5.86 -3.86
C PHE A 124 -0.09 -6.49 -4.51
N PHE A 125 0.05 -6.91 -5.76
CA PHE A 125 -1.01 -7.58 -6.51
C PHE A 125 -0.41 -8.59 -7.48
N LYS A 126 -1.25 -9.45 -8.04
CA LYS A 126 -0.84 -10.42 -9.05
C LYS A 126 -1.96 -10.63 -10.08
N ASN A 127 -1.60 -11.24 -11.22
CA ASN A 127 -2.54 -11.56 -12.31
C ASN A 127 -3.28 -10.33 -12.86
N LYS A 128 -2.61 -9.17 -12.87
CA LYS A 128 -3.17 -7.93 -13.38
C LYS A 128 -2.19 -7.26 -14.33
N LYS A 129 -2.73 -6.59 -15.34
CA LYS A 129 -1.93 -5.78 -16.25
C LYS A 129 -1.56 -4.47 -15.56
N VAL A 130 -0.26 -4.16 -15.51
CA VAL A 130 0.23 -2.90 -14.94
C VAL A 130 -0.05 -1.76 -15.93
N LEU A 131 -0.72 -0.72 -15.46
CA LEU A 131 -1.04 0.48 -16.24
C LEU A 131 -0.18 1.67 -15.85
N ALA A 132 0.27 1.74 -14.61
CA ALA A 132 1.10 2.82 -14.10
C ALA A 132 2.56 2.64 -14.53
N LYS A 133 3.31 3.75 -14.53
CA LYS A 133 4.72 3.78 -14.88
C LYS A 133 5.52 4.47 -13.79
N ILE A 134 6.77 4.04 -13.61
CA ILE A 134 7.72 4.70 -12.71
C ILE A 134 7.87 6.16 -13.15
N GLY A 135 7.80 7.09 -12.20
CA GLY A 135 7.84 8.54 -12.45
C GLY A 135 6.48 9.18 -12.70
N GLN A 136 5.42 8.39 -12.80
CA GLN A 136 4.06 8.91 -12.99
C GLN A 136 3.52 9.49 -11.67
N ASN A 137 2.85 10.64 -11.76
CA ASN A 137 2.06 11.17 -10.65
C ASN A 137 0.68 10.51 -10.65
N VAL A 138 0.23 10.07 -9.49
CA VAL A 138 -1.07 9.41 -9.32
C VAL A 138 -1.88 10.11 -8.23
N VAL A 139 -3.20 10.02 -8.35
CA VAL A 139 -4.15 10.63 -7.41
C VAL A 139 -4.95 9.52 -6.73
N ALA A 140 -4.99 9.55 -5.39
CA ALA A 140 -5.71 8.56 -4.60
C ALA A 140 -7.20 8.54 -4.97
N GLY A 141 -7.72 7.35 -5.23
CA GLY A 141 -9.12 7.16 -5.62
C GLY A 141 -9.45 7.48 -7.07
N GLU A 142 -8.48 7.96 -7.86
CA GLU A 142 -8.71 8.35 -9.26
C GLU A 142 -7.81 7.62 -10.26
N SER A 143 -6.51 7.50 -9.95
CA SER A 143 -5.55 6.91 -10.89
C SER A 143 -5.60 5.39 -10.90
N LEU A 144 -5.57 4.80 -12.10
CA LEU A 144 -5.49 3.35 -12.26
C LEU A 144 -4.03 2.89 -12.22
N ILE A 145 -3.72 1.98 -11.33
CA ILE A 145 -2.39 1.37 -11.20
C ILE A 145 -2.30 0.11 -12.05
N ALA A 146 -3.34 -0.71 -12.01
CA ALA A 146 -3.41 -1.97 -12.74
C ALA A 146 -4.87 -2.30 -13.12
N SER A 147 -5.03 -3.19 -14.08
CA SER A 147 -6.33 -3.74 -14.48
C SER A 147 -6.27 -5.25 -14.64
N GLU A 148 -7.41 -5.86 -14.64
CA GLU A 148 -7.53 -7.30 -14.90
C GLU A 148 -7.13 -7.71 -16.32
#